data_857784b5dd1988ca39cb78c4dc2e4ae1
#
_entry.id   857784b5dd1988ca39cb78c4dc2e4ae1
#
_cell.length_a   1.000
_cell.length_b   1.000
_cell.length_c   1.000
_cell.angle_alpha   90.00
_cell.angle_beta   90.00
_cell.angle_gamma   90.00
#
_symmetry.space_group_name_H-M   'P 1'
#
loop_
_entity.id
_entity.type
_entity.pdbx_description
1 polymer ?
#
loop_
_entity_poly.entity_id
_entity_poly.type
_entity_poly.pdbx_seq_one_letter_code
_entity_poly.pdbx_strand_id
1 'polypeptide(L)'
;MSRTVRPASPADAGTLAAIDVNVNINPWNARQFAAACSDANAKEQFAMVVEEDGRADGFVVFSQVLDEASIYSIGVHSAQQGKGLGHLLLQAALLKMQQAGGTRCFLEVRQSNAVARRLYEGNGFKLDGVRKSYYPTEDGREDALLMS
;
A
#
# COMPACT_ATOMS: atom_id res chain seq x y z
N MET A 1 -17.93 10.43 13.91
CA MET A 1 -16.60 10.62 13.31
C MET A 1 -16.50 9.78 12.06
N SER A 2 -16.34 10.42 10.94
CA SER A 2 -16.30 9.72 9.66
C SER A 2 -14.87 9.57 9.17
N ARG A 3 -14.56 8.39 8.66
CA ARG A 3 -13.33 8.09 7.97
C ARG A 3 -13.58 8.19 6.47
N THR A 4 -12.68 8.88 5.78
CA THR A 4 -12.81 9.10 4.34
C THR A 4 -11.54 8.64 3.64
N VAL A 5 -11.70 7.89 2.56
CA VAL A 5 -10.59 7.56 1.68
C VAL A 5 -10.62 8.54 0.51
N ARG A 6 -9.50 9.20 0.27
CA ARG A 6 -9.36 10.19 -0.79
C ARG A 6 -8.03 10.04 -1.52
N PRO A 7 -7.90 10.61 -2.73
CA PRO A 7 -6.58 10.69 -3.36
C PRO A 7 -5.61 11.48 -2.49
N ALA A 8 -4.36 11.05 -2.44
CA ALA A 8 -3.31 11.77 -1.75
C ALA A 8 -2.87 12.99 -2.58
N SER A 9 -2.45 14.04 -1.89
CA SER A 9 -1.87 15.22 -2.52
C SER A 9 -0.40 15.35 -2.12
N PRO A 10 0.41 16.17 -2.83
CA PRO A 10 1.81 16.39 -2.43
C PRO A 10 1.97 16.87 -0.99
N ALA A 11 0.98 17.57 -0.45
CA ALA A 11 1.00 18.01 0.94
C ALA A 11 0.98 16.85 1.95
N ASP A 12 0.52 15.67 1.54
CA ASP A 12 0.47 14.49 2.41
C ASP A 12 1.83 13.78 2.52
N ALA A 13 2.77 14.04 1.63
CA ALA A 13 4.00 13.24 1.49
C ALA A 13 4.79 13.10 2.79
N GLY A 14 4.95 14.18 3.54
CA GLY A 14 5.69 14.14 4.81
C GLY A 14 5.01 13.27 5.85
N THR A 15 3.69 13.34 5.95
CA THR A 15 2.89 12.52 6.87
C THR A 15 2.98 11.04 6.49
N LEU A 16 2.90 10.72 5.20
CA LEU A 16 2.97 9.33 4.74
C LEU A 16 4.35 8.73 4.98
N ALA A 17 5.41 9.51 4.77
CA ALA A 17 6.77 9.07 5.08
C ALA A 17 6.93 8.79 6.58
N ALA A 18 6.36 9.62 7.43
CA ALA A 18 6.41 9.44 8.89
C ALA A 18 5.66 8.17 9.32
N ILE A 19 4.54 7.86 8.68
CA ILE A 19 3.83 6.61 8.94
C ILE A 19 4.68 5.41 8.48
N ASP A 20 5.20 5.47 7.28
CA ASP A 20 5.92 4.36 6.65
C ASP A 20 7.17 3.97 7.43
N VAL A 21 7.92 4.93 7.93
CA VAL A 21 9.14 4.67 8.71
C VAL A 21 8.86 3.85 9.97
N ASN A 22 7.65 3.93 10.51
CA ASN A 22 7.26 3.22 11.73
C ASN A 22 6.62 1.86 11.48
N VAL A 23 6.18 1.57 10.24
CA VAL A 23 5.40 0.35 9.96
C VAL A 23 6.04 -0.58 8.93
N ASN A 24 6.95 -0.09 8.12
CA ASN A 24 7.62 -0.90 7.09
C ASN A 24 9.13 -0.93 7.29
N ILE A 25 9.76 -2.07 6.96
CA ILE A 25 11.20 -2.26 7.14
C ILE A 25 12.01 -1.46 6.11
N ASN A 26 11.50 -1.32 4.88
CA ASN A 26 12.10 -0.52 3.83
C ASN A 26 11.18 0.64 3.47
N PRO A 27 11.08 1.66 4.34
CA PRO A 27 10.12 2.74 4.12
C PRO A 27 10.52 3.66 2.98
N TRP A 28 9.51 4.23 2.33
CA TRP A 28 9.70 5.31 1.39
C TRP A 28 9.99 6.61 2.13
N ASN A 29 10.78 7.48 1.53
CA ASN A 29 11.01 8.83 2.07
C ASN A 29 9.97 9.82 1.50
N ALA A 30 10.00 11.06 2.02
CA ALA A 30 9.05 12.09 1.60
C ALA A 30 9.14 12.41 0.10
N ARG A 31 10.33 12.32 -0.49
CA ARG A 31 10.51 12.57 -1.93
C ARG A 31 9.78 11.51 -2.77
N GLN A 32 9.86 10.25 -2.38
CA GLN A 32 9.18 9.16 -3.07
C GLN A 32 7.67 9.30 -2.97
N PHE A 33 7.15 9.65 -1.79
CA PHE A 33 5.73 9.92 -1.62
C PHE A 33 5.28 11.15 -2.40
N ALA A 34 6.07 12.21 -2.42
CA ALA A 34 5.74 13.41 -3.19
C ALA A 34 5.58 13.08 -4.68
N ALA A 35 6.46 12.24 -5.21
CA ALA A 35 6.36 11.80 -6.61
C ALA A 35 5.08 10.99 -6.85
N ALA A 36 4.74 10.07 -5.95
CA ALA A 36 3.54 9.25 -6.06
C ALA A 36 2.24 10.06 -5.92
N CYS A 37 2.27 11.14 -5.15
CA CYS A 37 1.12 12.03 -4.92
C CYS A 37 0.97 13.11 -5.98
N SER A 38 1.93 13.22 -6.90
CA SER A 38 1.95 14.26 -7.92
C SER A 38 1.00 13.93 -9.06
N ASP A 39 0.26 14.94 -9.55
CA ASP A 39 -0.60 14.81 -10.72
C ASP A 39 0.19 14.45 -11.98
N ALA A 40 1.48 14.79 -12.05
CA ALA A 40 2.34 14.45 -13.17
C ALA A 40 2.51 12.93 -13.34
N ASN A 41 2.36 12.16 -12.26
CA ASN A 41 2.46 10.70 -12.28
C ASN A 41 1.11 10.01 -12.22
N ALA A 42 0.01 10.74 -12.35
CA ALA A 42 -1.35 10.22 -12.18
C ALA A 42 -1.73 9.13 -13.19
N LYS A 43 -0.98 8.99 -14.28
CA LYS A 43 -1.23 7.95 -15.28
C LYS A 43 -0.61 6.60 -14.94
N GLU A 44 0.43 6.60 -14.10
CA GLU A 44 1.20 5.39 -13.79
C GLU A 44 1.15 5.02 -12.34
N GLN A 45 1.18 6.01 -11.45
CA GLN A 45 1.20 5.80 -10.02
C GLN A 45 0.09 6.58 -9.32
N PHE A 46 -0.54 5.94 -8.36
CA PHE A 46 -1.63 6.54 -7.58
C PHE A 46 -1.35 6.34 -6.10
N ALA A 47 -1.70 7.34 -5.30
CA ALA A 47 -1.68 7.20 -3.86
C ALA A 47 -3.03 7.64 -3.29
N MET A 48 -3.53 6.89 -2.33
CA MET A 48 -4.76 7.22 -1.60
C MET A 48 -4.48 7.22 -0.12
N VAL A 49 -5.19 8.05 0.63
CA VAL A 49 -5.07 8.12 2.08
C VAL A 49 -6.43 7.89 2.71
N VAL A 50 -6.42 7.33 3.92
CA VAL A 50 -7.59 7.33 4.79
C VAL A 50 -7.38 8.41 5.83
N GLU A 51 -8.36 9.30 5.97
CA GLU A 51 -8.27 10.39 6.95
C GLU A 51 -9.47 10.41 7.87
N GLU A 52 -9.24 10.95 9.06
CA GLU A 52 -10.24 11.18 10.07
C GLU A 52 -9.94 12.54 10.70
N ASP A 53 -10.92 13.44 10.70
CA ASP A 53 -10.78 14.78 11.28
C ASP A 53 -9.58 15.57 10.70
N GLY A 54 -9.36 15.44 9.39
CA GLY A 54 -8.28 16.15 8.70
C GLY A 54 -6.90 15.53 8.87
N ARG A 55 -6.79 14.39 9.55
CA ARG A 55 -5.53 13.70 9.79
C ARG A 55 -5.45 12.43 8.95
N ALA A 56 -4.37 12.28 8.19
CA ALA A 56 -4.12 11.06 7.44
C ALA A 56 -3.59 9.98 8.38
N ASP A 57 -4.29 8.84 8.47
CA ASP A 57 -3.94 7.73 9.35
C ASP A 57 -3.39 6.52 8.60
N GLY A 58 -3.44 6.52 7.30
CA GLY A 58 -2.93 5.43 6.48
C GLY A 58 -2.90 5.78 5.01
N PHE A 59 -2.25 4.92 4.24
CA PHE A 59 -2.07 5.14 2.80
C PHE A 59 -1.97 3.83 2.04
N VAL A 60 -2.22 3.89 0.73
CA VAL A 60 -1.88 2.84 -0.23
C VAL A 60 -1.30 3.49 -1.48
N VAL A 61 -0.22 2.92 -2.01
CA VAL A 61 0.40 3.34 -3.26
C VAL A 61 0.33 2.18 -4.25
N PHE A 62 -0.17 2.44 -5.43
CA PHE A 62 -0.30 1.43 -6.47
C PHE A 62 -0.09 2.04 -7.84
N SER A 63 0.15 1.19 -8.83
CA SER A 63 0.24 1.59 -10.22
C SER A 63 -0.72 0.75 -11.06
N GLN A 64 -0.99 1.23 -12.27
CA GLN A 64 -1.76 0.48 -13.24
C GLN A 64 -1.21 0.75 -14.63
N VAL A 65 -0.95 -0.33 -15.36
CA VAL A 65 -0.55 -0.29 -16.77
C VAL A 65 -1.54 -1.19 -17.52
N LEU A 66 -2.37 -0.57 -18.37
CA LEU A 66 -3.45 -1.27 -19.09
C LEU A 66 -4.39 -1.97 -18.09
N ASP A 67 -4.50 -3.29 -18.16
CA ASP A 67 -5.40 -4.09 -17.32
C ASP A 67 -4.71 -4.70 -16.10
N GLU A 68 -3.43 -4.39 -15.87
CA GLU A 68 -2.67 -4.93 -14.74
C GLU A 68 -2.30 -3.82 -13.76
N ALA A 69 -2.58 -4.06 -12.47
CA ALA A 69 -2.24 -3.15 -11.39
C ALA A 69 -1.26 -3.82 -10.43
N SER A 70 -0.52 -3.00 -9.69
CA SER A 70 0.42 -3.48 -8.69
C SER A 70 0.35 -2.60 -7.46
N ILE A 71 0.29 -3.21 -6.27
CA ILE A 71 0.38 -2.50 -5.01
C ILE A 71 1.85 -2.43 -4.60
N TYR A 72 2.36 -1.22 -4.40
CA TYR A 72 3.75 -1.01 -3.99
C TYR A 72 3.92 -0.90 -2.49
N SER A 73 2.97 -0.26 -1.83
CA SER A 73 3.07 -0.05 -0.39
C SER A 73 1.70 0.24 0.20
N ILE A 74 1.49 -0.23 1.41
CA ILE A 74 0.32 0.07 2.22
C ILE A 74 0.78 0.21 3.66
N GLY A 75 0.29 1.22 4.36
CA GLY A 75 0.66 1.42 5.75
C GLY A 75 -0.45 2.12 6.52
N VAL A 76 -0.58 1.75 7.79
CA VAL A 76 -1.52 2.37 8.72
C VAL A 76 -0.75 2.81 9.95
N HIS A 77 -0.99 4.05 10.41
CA HIS A 77 -0.36 4.59 11.61
C HIS A 77 -0.50 3.58 12.75
N SER A 78 0.58 3.34 13.50
CA SER A 78 0.62 2.30 14.53
C SER A 78 -0.48 2.44 15.57
N ALA A 79 -0.85 3.68 15.94
CA ALA A 79 -1.93 3.94 16.90
C ALA A 79 -3.32 3.64 16.33
N GLN A 80 -3.45 3.45 15.03
CA GLN A 80 -4.74 3.23 14.34
C GLN A 80 -4.87 1.83 13.75
N GLN A 81 -3.89 0.97 13.93
CA GLN A 81 -3.95 -0.41 13.47
C GLN A 81 -5.00 -1.21 14.23
N GLY A 82 -5.52 -2.25 13.59
CA GLY A 82 -6.55 -3.10 14.19
C GLY A 82 -7.96 -2.54 14.08
N LYS A 83 -8.16 -1.44 13.35
CA LYS A 83 -9.48 -0.79 13.19
C LYS A 83 -10.07 -0.95 11.78
N GLY A 84 -9.47 -1.78 10.94
CA GLY A 84 -9.95 -2.03 9.59
C GLY A 84 -9.54 -1.00 8.54
N LEU A 85 -8.60 -0.09 8.84
CA LEU A 85 -8.18 0.95 7.90
C LEU A 85 -7.45 0.38 6.69
N GLY A 86 -6.61 -0.64 6.88
CA GLY A 86 -5.94 -1.32 5.78
C GLY A 86 -6.93 -1.94 4.80
N HIS A 87 -7.99 -2.53 5.32
CA HIS A 87 -9.06 -3.10 4.51
C HIS A 87 -9.79 -2.03 3.69
N LEU A 88 -10.12 -0.89 4.31
CA LEU A 88 -10.74 0.24 3.61
C LEU A 88 -9.85 0.74 2.48
N LEU A 89 -8.56 0.92 2.74
CA LEU A 89 -7.60 1.38 1.75
C LEU A 89 -7.47 0.40 0.59
N LEU A 90 -7.33 -0.87 0.89
CA LEU A 90 -7.20 -1.90 -0.13
C LEU A 90 -8.45 -2.01 -0.99
N GLN A 91 -9.64 -1.99 -0.38
CA GLN A 91 -10.88 -2.02 -1.14
C GLN A 91 -11.04 -0.80 -2.05
N ALA A 92 -10.69 0.40 -1.55
CA ALA A 92 -10.77 1.62 -2.36
C ALA A 92 -9.79 1.56 -3.54
N ALA A 93 -8.58 1.05 -3.33
CA ALA A 93 -7.61 0.88 -4.40
C ALA A 93 -8.10 -0.11 -5.45
N LEU A 94 -8.61 -1.26 -5.02
CA LEU A 94 -9.13 -2.28 -5.93
C LEU A 94 -10.31 -1.77 -6.76
N LEU A 95 -11.20 -1.00 -6.16
CA LEU A 95 -12.32 -0.40 -6.87
C LEU A 95 -11.83 0.59 -7.93
N LYS A 96 -10.86 1.44 -7.58
CA LYS A 96 -10.28 2.39 -8.53
C LYS A 96 -9.59 1.66 -9.68
N MET A 97 -8.88 0.59 -9.40
CA MET A 97 -8.25 -0.25 -10.43
C MET A 97 -9.29 -0.83 -11.40
N GLN A 98 -10.39 -1.35 -10.89
CA GLN A 98 -11.47 -1.90 -11.70
C GLN A 98 -12.11 -0.82 -12.59
N GLN A 99 -12.38 0.35 -12.02
CA GLN A 99 -12.96 1.48 -12.75
C GLN A 99 -12.06 1.94 -13.90
N ALA A 100 -10.74 1.75 -13.74
CA ALA A 100 -9.76 2.10 -14.76
C ALA A 100 -9.44 0.93 -15.72
N GLY A 101 -10.24 -0.15 -15.70
CA GLY A 101 -10.07 -1.29 -16.60
C GLY A 101 -9.15 -2.39 -16.12
N GLY A 102 -8.75 -2.35 -14.84
CA GLY A 102 -7.89 -3.38 -14.27
C GLY A 102 -8.61 -4.71 -14.10
N THR A 103 -7.94 -5.80 -14.45
CA THR A 103 -8.45 -7.17 -14.32
C THR A 103 -7.61 -8.02 -13.37
N ARG A 104 -6.37 -7.62 -13.12
CA ARG A 104 -5.47 -8.30 -12.18
C ARG A 104 -4.70 -7.28 -11.34
N CYS A 105 -4.44 -7.65 -10.10
CA CYS A 105 -3.64 -6.86 -9.18
C CYS A 105 -2.57 -7.74 -8.54
N PHE A 106 -1.32 -7.29 -8.59
CA PHE A 106 -0.16 -8.01 -8.07
C PHE A 106 0.43 -7.28 -6.88
N LEU A 107 1.05 -8.04 -5.98
CA LEU A 107 1.81 -7.47 -4.88
C LEU A 107 2.91 -8.42 -4.42
N GLU A 108 3.89 -7.87 -3.69
CA GLU A 108 4.89 -8.64 -2.97
C GLU A 108 4.76 -8.32 -1.48
N VAL A 109 4.93 -9.33 -0.65
CA VAL A 109 4.89 -9.17 0.81
C VAL A 109 5.97 -10.02 1.45
N ARG A 110 6.59 -9.51 2.53
CA ARG A 110 7.53 -10.29 3.31
C ARG A 110 6.84 -11.49 3.94
N GLN A 111 7.51 -12.62 3.93
CA GLN A 111 6.97 -13.85 4.53
C GLN A 111 6.58 -13.63 6.00
N SER A 112 7.36 -12.85 6.74
CA SER A 112 7.13 -12.59 8.16
C SER A 112 5.97 -11.62 8.43
N ASN A 113 5.48 -10.92 7.42
CA ASN A 113 4.42 -9.92 7.61
C ASN A 113 3.04 -10.58 7.64
N ALA A 114 2.72 -11.25 8.76
CA ALA A 114 1.48 -12.00 8.91
C ALA A 114 0.24 -11.11 8.85
N VAL A 115 0.32 -9.88 9.34
CA VAL A 115 -0.82 -8.93 9.32
C VAL A 115 -1.18 -8.57 7.89
N ALA A 116 -0.18 -8.19 7.08
CA ALA A 116 -0.41 -7.86 5.68
C ALA A 116 -0.90 -9.08 4.89
N ARG A 117 -0.31 -10.24 5.13
CA ARG A 117 -0.73 -11.48 4.45
C ARG A 117 -2.20 -11.79 4.70
N ARG A 118 -2.65 -11.67 5.95
CA ARG A 118 -4.06 -11.89 6.28
C ARG A 118 -4.97 -10.87 5.62
N LEU A 119 -4.54 -9.62 5.55
CA LEU A 119 -5.28 -8.57 4.86
C LEU A 119 -5.47 -8.91 3.38
N TYR A 120 -4.40 -9.31 2.71
CA TYR A 120 -4.46 -9.64 1.28
C TYR A 120 -5.29 -10.90 1.04
N GLU A 121 -5.06 -11.95 1.78
CA GLU A 121 -5.80 -13.21 1.67
C GLU A 121 -7.30 -12.98 1.92
N GLY A 122 -7.64 -12.16 2.91
CA GLY A 122 -9.03 -11.79 3.22
C GLY A 122 -9.72 -11.01 2.11
N ASN A 123 -8.96 -10.43 1.19
CA ASN A 123 -9.48 -9.70 0.03
C ASN A 123 -9.32 -10.48 -1.29
N GLY A 124 -9.07 -11.77 -1.21
CA GLY A 124 -9.07 -12.65 -2.37
C GLY A 124 -7.72 -12.85 -3.05
N PHE A 125 -6.65 -12.29 -2.50
CA PHE A 125 -5.31 -12.53 -3.04
C PHE A 125 -4.84 -13.94 -2.71
N LYS A 126 -4.19 -14.57 -3.69
CA LYS A 126 -3.64 -15.92 -3.56
C LYS A 126 -2.16 -15.91 -3.83
N LEU A 127 -1.46 -16.87 -3.25
CA LEU A 127 -0.02 -17.03 -3.46
C LEU A 127 0.25 -17.53 -4.88
N ASP A 128 1.07 -16.79 -5.63
CA ASP A 128 1.50 -17.16 -6.98
C ASP A 128 2.90 -17.75 -7.02
N GLY A 129 3.77 -17.31 -6.11
CA GLY A 129 5.15 -17.77 -6.08
C GLY A 129 5.92 -17.19 -4.92
N VAL A 130 7.18 -17.58 -4.83
CA VAL A 130 8.09 -17.17 -3.76
C VAL A 130 9.43 -16.78 -4.37
N ARG A 131 9.93 -15.58 -3.99
CA ARG A 131 11.32 -15.20 -4.29
C ARG A 131 12.16 -15.53 -3.06
N LYS A 132 12.99 -16.54 -3.18
CA LYS A 132 13.83 -17.00 -2.07
C LYS A 132 14.86 -15.95 -1.69
N SER A 133 15.03 -15.74 -0.37
CA SER A 133 16.08 -14.88 0.19
C SER A 133 16.11 -13.48 -0.42
N TYR A 134 14.94 -12.88 -0.65
CA TYR A 134 14.81 -11.62 -1.38
C TYR A 134 15.00 -10.39 -0.48
N TYR A 135 14.36 -10.37 0.69
CA TYR A 135 14.42 -9.21 1.58
C TYR A 135 15.54 -9.37 2.60
N PRO A 136 16.35 -8.33 2.84
CA PRO A 136 17.35 -8.37 3.89
C PRO A 136 16.71 -8.33 5.28
N THR A 137 17.30 -9.07 6.22
CA THR A 137 16.92 -9.07 7.64
C THR A 137 18.17 -8.88 8.48
N GLU A 138 18.02 -8.72 9.79
CA GLU A 138 19.18 -8.59 10.70
C GLU A 138 20.06 -9.85 10.67
N ASP A 139 19.46 -11.02 10.53
CA ASP A 139 20.17 -12.31 10.59
C ASP A 139 20.39 -12.95 9.21
N GLY A 140 20.14 -12.21 8.13
CA GLY A 140 20.29 -12.76 6.78
C GLY A 140 19.24 -12.22 5.83
N ARG A 141 18.44 -13.13 5.24
CA ARG A 141 17.42 -12.76 4.28
C ARG A 141 16.16 -13.59 4.49
N GLU A 142 15.02 -13.01 4.17
CA GLU A 142 13.74 -13.72 4.15
C GLU A 142 13.13 -13.72 2.75
N ASP A 143 12.20 -14.65 2.53
CA ASP A 143 11.53 -14.79 1.25
C ASP A 143 10.51 -13.67 1.02
N ALA A 144 10.30 -13.34 -0.24
CA ALA A 144 9.19 -12.51 -0.68
C ALA A 144 8.09 -13.42 -1.23
N LEU A 145 6.85 -13.17 -0.82
CA LEU A 145 5.68 -13.87 -1.34
C LEU A 145 5.07 -13.01 -2.45
N LEU A 146 4.83 -13.62 -3.60
CA LEU A 146 4.18 -12.98 -4.74
C LEU A 146 2.72 -13.39 -4.72
N MET A 147 1.83 -12.41 -4.72
CA MET A 147 0.38 -12.64 -4.64
C MET A 147 -0.36 -11.86 -5.72
N SER A 148 -1.52 -12.34 -6.08
CA SER A 148 -2.42 -11.66 -7.00
C SER A 148 -3.89 -11.97 -6.74
#